data_2c8ee0fdc15fef582fd9a844658c711b
#
_entry.id   2c8ee0fdc15fef582fd9a844658c711b
#
_cell.length_a   1.000
_cell.length_b   1.000
_cell.length_c   1.000
_cell.angle_alpha   90.00
_cell.angle_beta   90.00
_cell.angle_gamma   90.00
#
_symmetry.space_group_name_H-M   'P 1'
#
loop_
_entity.id
_entity.type
_entity.pdbx_description
1 polymer ?
#
loop_
_entity_poly.entity_id
_entity_poly.type
_entity_poly.pdbx_seq_one_letter_code
_entity_poly.pdbx_strand_id
1 'polypeptide(L)' 'MEMKELDYFIAIAEEKSISKAAERLFMAQSSLSQFLSILENNVGSKLFI' A
#
# COMPACT_ATOMS: atom_id res chain seq x y z
N MET A 1 7.71 -7.49 8.70
CA MET A 1 7.40 -6.75 7.47
C MET A 1 8.65 -6.65 6.63
N GLU A 2 8.54 -6.97 5.37
CA GLU A 2 9.69 -6.91 4.46
C GLU A 2 9.91 -5.48 3.97
N MET A 3 11.13 -5.24 3.48
CA MET A 3 11.46 -3.91 2.97
C MET A 3 10.54 -3.46 1.83
N LYS A 4 10.11 -4.41 0.99
CA LYS A 4 9.17 -4.09 -0.08
C LYS A 4 7.88 -3.51 0.46
N GLU A 5 7.38 -4.09 1.54
CA GLU A 5 6.14 -3.63 2.13
C GLU A 5 6.30 -2.24 2.73
N LEU A 6 7.44 -1.98 3.30
CA LEU A 6 7.73 -0.67 3.83
C LEU A 6 7.78 0.37 2.71
N ASP A 7 8.38 0.00 1.58
CA ASP A 7 8.43 0.88 0.41
C ASP A 7 7.02 1.21 -0.08
N TYR A 8 6.13 0.22 -0.09
CA TYR A 8 4.75 0.43 -0.49
C TYR A 8 4.07 1.45 0.44
N PHE A 9 4.25 1.28 1.73
CA PHE A 9 3.69 2.20 2.71
C PHE A 9 4.17 3.62 2.49
N ILE A 10 5.47 3.76 2.32
CA ILE A 10 6.07 5.08 2.14
C ILE A 10 5.53 5.74 0.88
N ALA A 11 5.45 4.98 -0.21
CA ALA A 11 4.95 5.50 -1.47
C ALA A 11 3.50 5.99 -1.33
N ILE A 12 2.66 5.19 -0.69
CA ILE A 12 1.25 5.56 -0.50
C ILE A 12 1.15 6.82 0.36
N ALA A 13 1.93 6.88 1.42
CA ALA A 13 1.88 8.01 2.33
C ALA A 13 2.34 9.30 1.65
N GLU A 14 3.39 9.20 0.84
CA GLU A 14 3.94 10.37 0.18
C GLU A 14 3.08 10.83 -0.99
N GLU A 15 2.56 9.88 -1.77
CA GLU A 15 1.74 10.24 -2.92
C GLU A 15 0.31 10.58 -2.52
N LYS A 16 -0.14 10.09 -1.39
CA LYS A 16 -1.52 10.27 -0.90
C LYS A 16 -2.54 9.75 -1.93
N SER A 17 -2.14 8.75 -2.72
CA SER A 17 -2.97 8.21 -3.77
C SER A 17 -2.45 6.82 -4.13
N ILE A 18 -3.36 5.84 -4.13
CA ILE A 18 -2.97 4.47 -4.48
C ILE A 18 -2.55 4.40 -5.95
N SER A 19 -3.27 5.12 -6.83
CA SER A 19 -2.93 5.14 -8.25
C SER A 19 -1.51 5.64 -8.48
N LYS A 20 -1.19 6.79 -7.88
CA LYS A 20 0.13 7.38 -8.07
C LYS A 20 1.21 6.56 -7.40
N ALA A 21 0.92 5.99 -6.24
CA ALA A 21 1.87 5.13 -5.57
C ALA A 21 2.19 3.90 -6.41
N ALA A 22 1.15 3.30 -7.02
CA ALA A 22 1.36 2.15 -7.86
C ALA A 22 2.22 2.49 -9.07
N GLU A 23 1.98 3.66 -9.69
CA GLU A 23 2.81 4.11 -10.80
C GLU A 23 4.26 4.29 -10.37
N ARG A 24 4.46 4.91 -9.21
CA ARG A 24 5.79 5.12 -8.67
C ARG A 24 6.52 3.81 -8.44
N LEU A 25 5.79 2.79 -8.01
CA LEU A 25 6.34 1.48 -7.69
C LEU A 25 6.39 0.54 -8.89
N PHE A 26 5.91 0.99 -10.05
CA PHE A 26 5.86 0.18 -11.27
C PHE A 26 5.05 -1.09 -11.06
N MET A 27 3.89 -0.97 -10.43
CA MET A 27 3.02 -2.10 -10.19
C MET A 27 1.58 -1.71 -10.49
N ALA A 28 0.71 -2.72 -10.64
CA ALA A 28 -0.70 -2.48 -10.90
C ALA A 28 -1.39 -1.93 -9.65
N GLN A 29 -2.34 -1.03 -9.86
CA GLN A 29 -3.08 -0.44 -8.75
C GLN A 29 -3.83 -1.52 -7.97
N SER A 30 -4.37 -2.53 -8.67
CA SER A 30 -5.09 -3.61 -8.01
C SER A 30 -4.18 -4.40 -7.08
N SER A 31 -2.92 -4.58 -7.46
CA SER A 31 -1.96 -5.28 -6.62
C SER A 31 -1.70 -4.51 -5.33
N LEU A 32 -1.55 -3.20 -5.44
CA LEU A 32 -1.31 -2.36 -4.28
C LEU A 32 -2.53 -2.32 -3.37
N SER A 33 -3.72 -2.28 -3.95
CA SER A 33 -4.96 -2.33 -3.17
C SER A 33 -5.07 -3.64 -2.41
N GLN A 34 -4.70 -4.76 -3.05
CA GLN A 34 -4.71 -6.06 -2.37
C GLN A 34 -3.75 -6.07 -1.20
N PHE A 35 -2.57 -5.49 -1.39
CA PHE A 35 -1.59 -5.40 -0.31
C PHE A 35 -2.19 -4.68 0.90
N LEU A 36 -2.86 -3.57 0.67
CA LEU A 36 -3.48 -2.82 1.77
C LEU A 36 -4.59 -3.62 2.45
N SER A 37 -5.41 -4.32 1.67
CA SER A 37 -6.48 -5.14 2.24
C SER A 37 -5.92 -6.23 3.14
N ILE A 38 -4.88 -6.91 2.68
CA ILE A 38 -4.25 -7.97 3.47
C ILE A 38 -3.69 -7.40 4.76
N LEU A 39 -3.05 -6.25 4.65
CA LEU A 39 -2.44 -5.61 5.81
C LEU A 39 -3.48 -5.22 6.85
N GLU A 40 -4.60 -4.65 6.40
CA GLU A 40 -5.67 -4.27 7.30
C GLU A 40 -6.25 -5.48 8.02
N ASN A 41 -6.41 -6.57 7.29
CA ASN A 41 -6.93 -7.80 7.87
C ASN A 41 -6.00 -8.38 8.92
N ASN A 42 -4.71 -8.33 8.64
CA ASN A 42 -3.71 -8.88 9.56
C ASN A 42 -3.63 -8.08 10.85
N VAL A 43 -3.81 -6.78 10.77
CA VAL A 43 -3.75 -5.92 11.94
C VAL A 43 -5.05 -5.98 12.75
N GLY A 44 -6.15 -6.35 12.09
CA GLY A 44 -7.43 -6.42 12.75
C GLY A 44 -8.10 -5.07 12.94
N SER A 45 -7.56 -4.03 12.35
CA SER A 45 -8.18 -2.71 12.38
C SER A 45 -7.75 -1.96 11.13
N LYS A 46 -8.52 -0.93 10.80
CA LYS A 46 -8.22 -0.15 9.61
C LYS A 46 -7.13 0.86 9.92
N LEU A 47 -6.11 0.86 9.10
CA LEU A 47 -4.99 1.79 9.27
C LEU A 47 -5.26 3.14 8.62
N PHE A 48 -6.09 3.15 7.59
CA PHE A 48 -6.39 4.38 6.84
C PHE A 48 -7.89 4.59 6.85
N ILE A 49 -8.34 5.32 7.79
CA ILE A 49 -9.78 5.63 7.94
C ILE A 49 -10.05 7.03 7.43
#